data_74b5626cdf91a2914cbac0daf28ec2d5
#
_entry.id   74b5626cdf91a2914cbac0daf28ec2d5
#
_cell.length_a   1.000
_cell.length_b   1.000
_cell.length_c   1.000
_cell.angle_alpha   90.00
_cell.angle_beta   90.00
_cell.angle_gamma   90.00
#
_symmetry.space_group_name_H-M   'P 1'
#
loop_
_entity.id
_entity.type
_entity.pdbx_description
1 polymer ?
#
loop_
_entity_poly.entity_id
_entity_poly.type
_entity_poly.pdbx_seq_one_letter_code
_entity_poly.pdbx_strand_id
1 'polypeptide(L)'
;VEGMRIGVVPGFMNAPGLTDEVKARVSEATEALREAGAEIVEVELPHVDAAISAYYVLGPCEAFSNLARFDSVRYGYCAEGHKDLGSQYEASRAAGFGMEAKRRIMLGSYLLSSGVYEKYYYPAQQVRTLITQDYQAAYEKCDVILAPTSPRAAFKFGEIGDPVEMHLSDIFTVSINIAGNGGMNVPCGLGSDTGLPVGVQLIAPQFKDENMFRAAAALEAVYGAAPIAPDFAAGKAGE
;
A
#
# COMPACT_ATOMS: atom_id res chain seq x y z
N VAL A 1 23.09 9.30 4.46
CA VAL A 1 22.91 8.18 3.51
C VAL A 1 24.18 7.85 2.71
N GLU A 2 25.31 8.45 3.08
CA GLU A 2 26.58 8.21 2.39
C GLU A 2 26.89 6.69 2.32
N GLY A 3 27.18 6.20 1.11
CA GLY A 3 27.46 4.79 0.85
C GLY A 3 26.24 3.86 0.91
N MET A 4 25.03 4.35 1.15
CA MET A 4 23.80 3.55 1.07
C MET A 4 23.40 3.32 -0.39
N ARG A 5 23.06 2.09 -0.75
CA ARG A 5 22.59 1.73 -2.08
C ARG A 5 21.07 1.87 -2.15
N ILE A 6 20.58 2.79 -2.98
CA ILE A 6 19.15 3.02 -3.21
C ILE A 6 18.76 2.37 -4.54
N GLY A 7 17.90 1.36 -4.47
CA GLY A 7 17.33 0.69 -5.63
C GLY A 7 16.25 1.55 -6.29
N VAL A 8 16.27 1.66 -7.59
CA VAL A 8 15.18 2.22 -8.39
C VAL A 8 14.67 1.16 -9.35
N VAL A 9 13.36 1.11 -9.58
CA VAL A 9 12.72 0.12 -10.47
C VAL A 9 12.27 0.84 -11.73
N PRO A 10 12.97 0.70 -12.88
CA PRO A 10 12.61 1.41 -14.12
C PRO A 10 11.17 1.12 -14.58
N GLY A 11 10.67 -0.09 -14.35
CA GLY A 11 9.30 -0.48 -14.67
C GLY A 11 8.26 0.38 -13.96
N PHE A 12 8.51 0.83 -12.74
CA PHE A 12 7.57 1.69 -12.00
C PHE A 12 7.39 3.06 -12.65
N MET A 13 8.45 3.60 -13.28
CA MET A 13 8.39 4.90 -13.96
C MET A 13 7.58 4.87 -15.26
N ASN A 14 7.27 3.66 -15.75
CA ASN A 14 6.44 3.44 -16.94
C ASN A 14 5.08 2.82 -16.60
N ALA A 15 4.71 2.77 -15.32
CA ALA A 15 3.47 2.16 -14.87
C ALA A 15 2.23 2.89 -15.41
N PRO A 16 1.14 2.16 -15.73
CA PRO A 16 -0.11 2.76 -16.17
C PRO A 16 -0.65 3.78 -15.15
N GLY A 17 -1.09 4.92 -15.64
CA GLY A 17 -1.70 5.98 -14.82
C GLY A 17 -0.72 6.84 -14.02
N LEU A 18 0.58 6.56 -14.08
CA LEU A 18 1.59 7.39 -13.42
C LEU A 18 1.69 8.76 -14.12
N THR A 19 1.33 9.83 -13.39
CA THR A 19 1.34 11.20 -13.92
C THR A 19 2.75 11.78 -14.00
N ASP A 20 2.95 12.73 -14.89
CA ASP A 20 4.26 13.35 -15.10
C ASP A 20 4.72 14.15 -13.86
N GLU A 21 3.79 14.78 -13.13
CA GLU A 21 4.12 15.45 -11.87
C GLU A 21 4.67 14.49 -10.80
N VAL A 22 4.12 13.27 -10.69
CA VAL A 22 4.63 12.26 -9.77
C VAL A 22 5.99 11.75 -10.24
N LYS A 23 6.15 11.46 -11.54
CA LYS A 23 7.46 11.08 -12.12
C LYS A 23 8.53 12.10 -11.82
N ALA A 24 8.23 13.39 -11.99
CA ALA A 24 9.16 14.47 -11.72
C ALA A 24 9.60 14.46 -10.25
N ARG A 25 8.65 14.37 -9.31
CA ARG A 25 8.95 14.32 -7.86
C ARG A 25 9.79 13.10 -7.47
N VAL A 26 9.49 11.93 -8.03
CA VAL A 26 10.29 10.70 -7.77
C VAL A 26 11.71 10.87 -8.30
N SER A 27 11.87 11.44 -9.50
CA SER A 27 13.19 11.70 -10.09
C SER A 27 14.00 12.69 -9.26
N GLU A 28 13.38 13.78 -8.80
CA GLU A 28 14.00 14.77 -7.92
C GLU A 28 14.40 14.17 -6.56
N ALA A 29 13.54 13.33 -5.97
CA ALA A 29 13.87 12.65 -4.73
C ALA A 29 15.04 11.65 -4.90
N THR A 30 15.12 10.99 -6.05
CA THR A 30 16.25 10.13 -6.40
C THR A 30 17.55 10.92 -6.49
N GLU A 31 17.50 12.09 -7.13
CA GLU A 31 18.67 12.96 -7.25
C GLU A 31 19.09 13.55 -5.89
N ALA A 32 18.13 13.96 -5.07
CA ALA A 32 18.42 14.44 -3.71
C ALA A 32 19.15 13.39 -2.85
N LEU A 33 18.77 12.12 -2.97
CA LEU A 33 19.50 11.03 -2.28
C LEU A 33 20.90 10.82 -2.86
N ARG A 34 21.07 10.94 -4.18
CA ARG A 34 22.39 10.88 -4.83
C ARG A 34 23.30 12.01 -4.36
N GLU A 35 22.79 13.25 -4.33
CA GLU A 35 23.52 14.42 -3.82
C GLU A 35 23.89 14.28 -2.33
N ALA A 36 23.06 13.57 -1.56
CA ALA A 36 23.33 13.24 -0.16
C ALA A 36 24.36 12.08 0.01
N GLY A 37 24.93 11.56 -1.07
CA GLY A 37 25.99 10.56 -1.07
C GLY A 37 25.51 9.10 -1.20
N ALA A 38 24.24 8.88 -1.55
CA ALA A 38 23.76 7.53 -1.84
C ALA A 38 24.16 7.06 -3.24
N GLU A 39 24.40 5.77 -3.40
CA GLU A 39 24.57 5.10 -4.68
C GLU A 39 23.21 4.68 -5.24
N ILE A 40 22.86 5.13 -6.45
CA ILE A 40 21.61 4.74 -7.11
C ILE A 40 21.84 3.53 -7.99
N VAL A 41 21.10 2.46 -7.75
CA VAL A 41 21.22 1.17 -8.42
C VAL A 41 19.90 0.78 -9.08
N GLU A 42 19.93 0.34 -10.33
CA GLU A 42 18.73 -0.22 -10.98
C GLU A 42 18.47 -1.66 -10.52
N VAL A 43 17.24 -1.94 -10.14
CA VAL A 43 16.76 -3.27 -9.74
C VAL A 43 15.49 -3.64 -10.51
N GLU A 44 15.24 -4.92 -10.64
CA GLU A 44 14.08 -5.44 -11.36
C GLU A 44 13.17 -6.23 -10.41
N LEU A 45 11.87 -6.14 -10.63
CA LEU A 45 10.82 -6.90 -9.94
C LEU A 45 9.91 -7.55 -11.00
N PRO A 46 10.34 -8.64 -11.64
CA PRO A 46 9.67 -9.20 -12.83
C PRO A 46 8.21 -9.63 -12.63
N HIS A 47 7.81 -10.00 -11.40
CA HIS A 47 6.47 -10.51 -11.10
C HIS A 47 5.56 -9.47 -10.45
N VAL A 48 6.01 -8.22 -10.27
CA VAL A 48 5.26 -7.18 -9.52
C VAL A 48 3.92 -6.84 -10.16
N ASP A 49 3.77 -6.95 -11.46
CA ASP A 49 2.53 -6.67 -12.18
C ASP A 49 1.38 -7.62 -11.79
N ALA A 50 1.71 -8.81 -11.29
CA ALA A 50 0.71 -9.76 -10.80
C ALA A 50 0.25 -9.46 -9.36
N ALA A 51 0.86 -8.48 -8.68
CA ALA A 51 0.61 -8.22 -7.26
C ALA A 51 -0.83 -7.83 -6.96
N ILE A 52 -1.45 -6.95 -7.79
CA ILE A 52 -2.84 -6.53 -7.61
C ILE A 52 -3.76 -7.75 -7.67
N SER A 53 -3.62 -8.58 -8.70
CA SER A 53 -4.46 -9.77 -8.87
C SER A 53 -4.31 -10.75 -7.71
N ALA A 54 -3.08 -11.00 -7.26
CA ALA A 54 -2.81 -11.85 -6.10
C ALA A 54 -3.41 -11.27 -4.80
N TYR A 55 -3.29 -9.95 -4.59
CA TYR A 55 -3.84 -9.27 -3.41
C TYR A 55 -5.36 -9.40 -3.33
N TYR A 56 -6.07 -9.20 -4.45
CA TYR A 56 -7.54 -9.30 -4.46
C TYR A 56 -8.07 -10.73 -4.26
N VAL A 57 -7.20 -11.73 -4.27
CA VAL A 57 -7.49 -13.09 -3.80
C VAL A 57 -7.09 -13.24 -2.32
N LEU A 58 -5.85 -12.92 -1.98
CA LEU A 58 -5.29 -13.16 -0.64
C LEU A 58 -5.91 -12.25 0.44
N GLY A 59 -6.07 -10.96 0.15
CA GLY A 59 -6.60 -9.99 1.10
C GLY A 59 -8.01 -10.31 1.62
N PRO A 60 -8.99 -10.65 0.76
CA PRO A 60 -10.30 -11.12 1.20
C PRO A 60 -10.25 -12.41 2.01
N CYS A 61 -9.38 -13.36 1.67
CA CYS A 61 -9.20 -14.60 2.44
C CYS A 61 -8.70 -14.32 3.86
N GLU A 62 -7.72 -13.43 4.01
CA GLU A 62 -7.22 -12.96 5.30
C GLU A 62 -8.32 -12.20 6.07
N ALA A 63 -9.04 -11.30 5.41
CA ALA A 63 -10.14 -10.56 6.03
C ALA A 63 -11.24 -11.50 6.55
N PHE A 64 -11.63 -12.51 5.78
CA PHE A 64 -12.60 -13.52 6.21
C PHE A 64 -12.14 -14.24 7.48
N SER A 65 -10.90 -14.72 7.51
CA SER A 65 -10.33 -15.42 8.65
C SER A 65 -10.18 -14.51 9.88
N ASN A 66 -9.57 -13.34 9.70
CA ASN A 66 -9.23 -12.44 10.80
C ASN A 66 -10.46 -11.77 11.42
N LEU A 67 -11.46 -11.41 10.61
CA LEU A 67 -12.69 -10.75 11.08
C LEU A 67 -13.72 -11.75 11.67
N ALA A 68 -13.48 -13.05 11.56
CA ALA A 68 -14.32 -14.07 12.21
C ALA A 68 -14.35 -13.93 13.73
N ARG A 69 -13.27 -13.38 14.35
CA ARG A 69 -13.19 -13.19 15.80
C ARG A 69 -14.16 -12.17 16.39
N PHE A 70 -14.71 -11.28 15.56
CA PHE A 70 -15.70 -10.29 15.99
C PHE A 70 -17.09 -10.92 16.04
N ASP A 71 -17.30 -11.66 17.12
CA ASP A 71 -18.49 -12.50 17.36
C ASP A 71 -19.57 -11.81 18.21
N SER A 72 -19.35 -10.55 18.62
CA SER A 72 -20.21 -9.77 19.52
C SER A 72 -20.32 -10.29 20.96
N VAL A 73 -19.66 -11.40 21.29
CA VAL A 73 -19.64 -11.95 22.66
C VAL A 73 -18.39 -11.48 23.40
N ARG A 74 -17.22 -11.68 22.78
CA ARG A 74 -15.92 -11.27 23.34
C ARG A 74 -15.36 -10.00 22.73
N TYR A 75 -15.67 -9.75 21.46
CA TYR A 75 -15.11 -8.65 20.69
C TYR A 75 -16.15 -7.98 19.78
N GLY A 76 -15.98 -6.68 19.63
CA GLY A 76 -16.73 -5.87 18.69
C GLY A 76 -18.07 -5.38 19.22
N TYR A 77 -18.82 -4.78 18.30
CA TYR A 77 -20.16 -4.26 18.56
C TYR A 77 -21.14 -5.39 18.84
N CYS A 78 -21.99 -5.22 19.84
CA CYS A 78 -23.10 -6.10 20.16
C CYS A 78 -24.44 -5.39 19.92
N ALA A 79 -25.24 -5.91 19.01
CA ALA A 79 -26.57 -5.38 18.73
C ALA A 79 -27.52 -5.71 19.89
N GLU A 80 -28.46 -4.82 20.16
CA GLU A 80 -29.52 -5.02 21.17
C GLU A 80 -30.70 -5.81 20.58
N GLY A 81 -31.56 -6.37 21.46
CA GLY A 81 -32.82 -6.98 21.07
C GLY A 81 -32.74 -8.37 20.43
N HIS A 82 -31.62 -9.07 20.56
CA HIS A 82 -31.45 -10.44 20.10
C HIS A 82 -32.12 -11.48 21.05
N LYS A 83 -32.60 -12.57 20.48
CA LYS A 83 -33.33 -13.61 21.24
C LYS A 83 -32.45 -14.81 21.61
N ASP A 84 -31.43 -15.06 20.82
CA ASP A 84 -30.50 -16.17 20.94
C ASP A 84 -29.13 -15.80 20.37
N LEU A 85 -28.14 -16.68 20.56
CA LEU A 85 -26.76 -16.42 20.11
C LEU A 85 -26.64 -16.28 18.58
N GLY A 86 -27.42 -17.03 17.81
CA GLY A 86 -27.42 -16.92 16.35
C GLY A 86 -27.89 -15.56 15.88
N SER A 87 -29.07 -15.11 16.39
CA SER A 87 -29.60 -13.78 16.07
C SER A 87 -28.72 -12.63 16.58
N GLN A 88 -28.00 -12.84 17.69
CA GLN A 88 -26.99 -11.88 18.16
C GLN A 88 -25.85 -11.73 17.17
N TYR A 89 -25.27 -12.84 16.68
CA TYR A 89 -24.20 -12.81 15.68
C TYR A 89 -24.66 -12.13 14.39
N GLU A 90 -25.79 -12.53 13.86
CA GLU A 90 -26.32 -11.99 12.62
C GLU A 90 -26.56 -10.47 12.72
N ALA A 91 -27.28 -10.03 13.74
CA ALA A 91 -27.59 -8.61 13.93
C ALA A 91 -26.34 -7.77 14.17
N SER A 92 -25.43 -8.24 15.01
CA SER A 92 -24.21 -7.51 15.37
C SER A 92 -23.25 -7.39 14.21
N ARG A 93 -23.01 -8.45 13.46
CA ARG A 93 -22.16 -8.44 12.28
C ARG A 93 -22.79 -7.64 11.13
N ALA A 94 -24.13 -7.74 10.98
CA ALA A 94 -24.85 -6.95 9.99
C ALA A 94 -24.77 -5.43 10.25
N ALA A 95 -24.85 -5.00 11.49
CA ALA A 95 -24.80 -3.58 11.87
C ALA A 95 -23.34 -3.08 12.02
N GLY A 96 -22.44 -3.90 12.56
CA GLY A 96 -21.07 -3.50 12.90
C GLY A 96 -20.09 -3.44 11.72
N PHE A 97 -20.29 -4.25 10.67
CA PHE A 97 -19.44 -4.22 9.48
C PHE A 97 -20.04 -3.34 8.38
N GLY A 98 -19.22 -2.43 7.85
CA GLY A 98 -19.53 -1.67 6.65
C GLY A 98 -19.57 -2.56 5.40
N MET A 99 -20.09 -1.99 4.29
CA MET A 99 -20.35 -2.71 3.03
C MET A 99 -19.08 -3.37 2.46
N GLU A 100 -17.93 -2.65 2.47
CA GLU A 100 -16.67 -3.16 1.94
C GLU A 100 -16.13 -4.34 2.77
N ALA A 101 -16.20 -4.26 4.10
CA ALA A 101 -15.80 -5.37 4.96
C ALA A 101 -16.68 -6.61 4.71
N LYS A 102 -17.99 -6.45 4.57
CA LYS A 102 -18.92 -7.54 4.22
C LYS A 102 -18.57 -8.17 2.88
N ARG A 103 -18.30 -7.34 1.87
CA ARG A 103 -17.90 -7.81 0.53
C ARG A 103 -16.62 -8.66 0.60
N ARG A 104 -15.60 -8.19 1.32
CA ARG A 104 -14.34 -8.94 1.51
C ARG A 104 -14.55 -10.24 2.27
N ILE A 105 -15.35 -10.23 3.33
CA ILE A 105 -15.67 -11.44 4.10
C ILE A 105 -16.37 -12.49 3.22
N MET A 106 -17.36 -12.08 2.42
CA MET A 106 -18.07 -13.01 1.53
C MET A 106 -17.19 -13.54 0.42
N LEU A 107 -16.39 -12.67 -0.20
CA LEU A 107 -15.45 -13.07 -1.25
C LEU A 107 -14.39 -14.04 -0.70
N GLY A 108 -13.83 -13.75 0.49
CA GLY A 108 -12.86 -14.63 1.14
C GLY A 108 -13.43 -15.99 1.48
N SER A 109 -14.67 -16.05 1.98
CA SER A 109 -15.39 -17.32 2.22
C SER A 109 -15.53 -18.14 0.94
N TYR A 110 -15.90 -17.49 -0.18
CA TYR A 110 -16.01 -18.16 -1.48
C TYR A 110 -14.65 -18.68 -1.96
N LEU A 111 -13.61 -17.84 -1.93
CA LEU A 111 -12.28 -18.20 -2.42
C LEU A 111 -11.63 -19.35 -1.63
N LEU A 112 -11.97 -19.50 -0.35
CA LEU A 112 -11.50 -20.60 0.50
C LEU A 112 -12.39 -21.85 0.45
N SER A 113 -13.49 -21.82 -0.31
CA SER A 113 -14.40 -22.97 -0.42
C SER A 113 -13.81 -24.11 -1.26
N SER A 114 -14.32 -25.33 -1.03
CA SER A 114 -13.92 -26.52 -1.78
C SER A 114 -14.14 -26.33 -3.29
N GLY A 115 -13.15 -26.72 -4.09
CA GLY A 115 -13.17 -26.58 -5.54
C GLY A 115 -12.82 -25.18 -6.09
N VAL A 116 -12.81 -24.17 -5.25
CA VAL A 116 -12.39 -22.80 -5.60
C VAL A 116 -10.98 -22.49 -5.10
N TYR A 117 -10.62 -23.02 -3.94
CA TYR A 117 -9.31 -22.86 -3.31
C TYR A 117 -8.15 -23.18 -4.25
N GLU A 118 -8.17 -24.36 -4.87
CA GLU A 118 -7.10 -24.83 -5.77
C GLU A 118 -7.00 -23.97 -7.05
N LYS A 119 -8.09 -23.33 -7.44
CA LYS A 119 -8.15 -22.55 -8.67
C LYS A 119 -7.62 -21.12 -8.48
N TYR A 120 -7.80 -20.51 -7.30
CA TYR A 120 -7.49 -19.11 -7.07
C TYR A 120 -6.51 -18.86 -5.91
N TYR A 121 -6.79 -19.43 -4.73
CA TYR A 121 -5.97 -19.14 -3.56
C TYR A 121 -4.57 -19.75 -3.66
N TYR A 122 -4.49 -20.99 -4.08
CA TYR A 122 -3.21 -21.67 -4.22
C TYR A 122 -2.29 -21.01 -5.26
N PRO A 123 -2.73 -20.68 -6.49
CA PRO A 123 -1.92 -19.91 -7.43
C PRO A 123 -1.53 -18.52 -6.91
N ALA A 124 -2.41 -17.82 -6.21
CA ALA A 124 -2.08 -16.53 -5.61
C ALA A 124 -0.95 -16.63 -4.58
N GLN A 125 -0.89 -17.70 -3.80
CA GLN A 125 0.23 -17.97 -2.89
C GLN A 125 1.54 -18.25 -3.65
N GLN A 126 1.48 -18.91 -4.79
CA GLN A 126 2.66 -19.12 -5.64
C GLN A 126 3.19 -17.78 -6.20
N VAL A 127 2.28 -16.93 -6.69
CA VAL A 127 2.64 -15.56 -7.15
C VAL A 127 3.24 -14.75 -6.00
N ARG A 128 2.68 -14.81 -4.80
CA ARG A 128 3.27 -14.19 -3.59
C ARG A 128 4.71 -14.62 -3.38
N THR A 129 5.00 -15.91 -3.53
CA THR A 129 6.36 -16.44 -3.38
C THR A 129 7.31 -15.84 -4.42
N LEU A 130 6.89 -15.76 -5.68
CA LEU A 130 7.69 -15.17 -6.75
C LEU A 130 7.98 -13.68 -6.49
N ILE A 131 6.96 -12.90 -6.11
CA ILE A 131 7.13 -11.49 -5.76
C ILE A 131 8.12 -11.33 -4.57
N THR A 132 8.02 -12.20 -3.56
CA THR A 132 8.95 -12.18 -2.42
C THR A 132 10.38 -12.46 -2.87
N GLN A 133 10.60 -13.39 -3.79
CA GLN A 133 11.91 -13.71 -4.35
C GLN A 133 12.48 -12.55 -5.18
N ASP A 134 11.63 -11.83 -5.95
CA ASP A 134 12.06 -10.63 -6.67
C ASP A 134 12.64 -9.57 -5.72
N TYR A 135 11.93 -9.27 -4.63
CA TYR A 135 12.42 -8.33 -3.62
C TYR A 135 13.71 -8.82 -2.95
N GLN A 136 13.82 -10.11 -2.63
CA GLN A 136 15.04 -10.68 -2.05
C GLN A 136 16.24 -10.51 -2.99
N ALA A 137 16.06 -10.80 -4.29
CA ALA A 137 17.11 -10.59 -5.30
C ALA A 137 17.47 -9.10 -5.48
N ALA A 138 16.51 -8.20 -5.41
CA ALA A 138 16.75 -6.76 -5.44
C ALA A 138 17.60 -6.30 -4.23
N TYR A 139 17.34 -6.83 -3.04
CA TYR A 139 18.08 -6.47 -1.82
C TYR A 139 19.51 -7.02 -1.77
N GLU A 140 19.88 -7.93 -2.63
CA GLU A 140 21.30 -8.26 -2.80
C GLU A 140 22.09 -7.09 -3.38
N LYS A 141 21.42 -6.23 -4.15
CA LYS A 141 22.01 -5.08 -4.87
C LYS A 141 21.79 -3.75 -4.16
N CYS A 142 20.75 -3.59 -3.35
CA CYS A 142 20.39 -2.34 -2.69
C CYS A 142 19.98 -2.54 -1.23
N ASP A 143 20.01 -1.48 -0.46
CA ASP A 143 19.66 -1.47 0.97
C ASP A 143 18.22 -0.98 1.21
N VAL A 144 17.70 -0.13 0.29
CA VAL A 144 16.34 0.42 0.27
C VAL A 144 15.94 0.60 -1.19
N ILE A 145 14.67 0.38 -1.52
CA ILE A 145 14.11 0.71 -2.83
C ILE A 145 13.31 1.99 -2.69
N LEU A 146 13.51 2.95 -3.60
CA LEU A 146 12.70 4.15 -3.77
C LEU A 146 11.69 3.92 -4.89
N ALA A 147 10.42 4.24 -4.64
CA ALA A 147 9.34 4.07 -5.60
C ALA A 147 8.29 5.19 -5.47
N PRO A 148 7.42 5.40 -6.48
CA PRO A 148 6.20 6.20 -6.29
C PRO A 148 5.34 5.57 -5.20
N THR A 149 4.62 6.37 -4.40
CA THR A 149 3.62 5.84 -3.46
C THR A 149 2.28 5.62 -4.14
N SER A 150 1.86 6.57 -4.95
CA SER A 150 0.61 6.54 -5.72
C SER A 150 0.90 7.01 -7.14
N PRO A 151 0.15 6.55 -8.15
CA PRO A 151 0.36 6.96 -9.53
C PRO A 151 0.01 8.43 -9.78
N ARG A 152 -0.79 9.04 -8.93
CA ARG A 152 -1.24 10.45 -9.05
C ARG A 152 -1.41 11.10 -7.69
N ALA A 153 -1.50 12.43 -7.67
CA ALA A 153 -1.90 13.19 -6.49
C ALA A 153 -3.36 12.88 -6.11
N ALA A 154 -3.84 13.43 -4.99
CA ALA A 154 -5.20 13.18 -4.51
C ALA A 154 -6.25 13.56 -5.56
N PHE A 155 -7.24 12.72 -5.75
CA PHE A 155 -8.39 12.92 -6.63
C PHE A 155 -9.57 13.54 -5.86
N LYS A 156 -10.52 14.16 -6.57
CA LYS A 156 -11.71 14.77 -5.97
C LYS A 156 -12.71 13.70 -5.52
N PHE A 157 -13.53 14.04 -4.53
CA PHE A 157 -14.63 13.16 -4.13
C PHE A 157 -15.56 12.86 -5.32
N GLY A 158 -15.81 11.56 -5.56
CA GLY A 158 -16.64 11.10 -6.65
C GLY A 158 -16.01 11.14 -8.05
N GLU A 159 -14.72 11.48 -8.17
CA GLU A 159 -14.01 11.50 -9.46
C GLU A 159 -13.77 10.11 -10.00
N ILE A 160 -13.39 9.16 -9.13
CA ILE A 160 -13.17 7.77 -9.51
C ILE A 160 -14.48 6.98 -9.28
N GLY A 161 -15.14 6.60 -10.35
CA GLY A 161 -16.37 5.80 -10.33
C GLY A 161 -16.15 4.31 -10.62
N ASP A 162 -15.06 3.97 -11.30
CA ASP A 162 -14.72 2.59 -11.65
C ASP A 162 -13.89 1.95 -10.52
N PRO A 163 -14.35 0.81 -9.96
CA PRO A 163 -13.57 0.05 -8.99
C PRO A 163 -12.18 -0.38 -9.49
N VAL A 164 -12.03 -0.66 -10.78
CA VAL A 164 -10.73 -1.05 -11.37
C VAL A 164 -9.75 0.13 -11.33
N GLU A 165 -10.21 1.33 -11.67
CA GLU A 165 -9.39 2.53 -11.58
C GLU A 165 -8.97 2.83 -10.13
N MET A 166 -9.88 2.63 -9.17
CA MET A 166 -9.55 2.74 -7.74
C MET A 166 -8.46 1.74 -7.33
N HIS A 167 -8.53 0.50 -7.83
CA HIS A 167 -7.53 -0.52 -7.54
C HIS A 167 -6.14 -0.18 -8.12
N LEU A 168 -6.08 0.50 -9.25
CA LEU A 168 -4.80 0.96 -9.83
C LEU A 168 -4.10 2.02 -8.95
N SER A 169 -4.82 2.69 -8.06
CA SER A 169 -4.21 3.61 -7.09
C SER A 169 -3.24 2.90 -6.13
N ASP A 170 -3.39 1.60 -5.94
CA ASP A 170 -2.59 0.78 -5.02
C ASP A 170 -1.42 0.04 -5.72
N ILE A 171 -1.20 0.29 -7.02
CA ILE A 171 -0.25 -0.48 -7.86
C ILE A 171 1.17 -0.56 -7.27
N PHE A 172 1.62 0.51 -6.59
CA PHE A 172 2.96 0.57 -6.01
C PHE A 172 3.04 0.08 -4.55
N THR A 173 1.90 -0.07 -3.86
CA THR A 173 1.87 -0.40 -2.43
C THR A 173 1.50 -1.85 -2.15
N VAL A 174 0.78 -2.50 -3.06
CA VAL A 174 0.29 -3.87 -2.87
C VAL A 174 1.42 -4.88 -2.80
N SER A 175 2.42 -4.78 -3.67
CA SER A 175 3.51 -5.77 -3.77
C SER A 175 4.35 -5.86 -2.49
N ILE A 176 4.59 -4.72 -1.83
CA ILE A 176 5.35 -4.69 -0.58
C ILE A 176 4.60 -5.39 0.57
N ASN A 177 3.27 -5.21 0.62
CA ASN A 177 2.43 -5.88 1.59
C ASN A 177 2.39 -7.40 1.36
N ILE A 178 2.29 -7.84 0.09
CA ILE A 178 2.32 -9.26 -0.28
C ILE A 178 3.66 -9.89 0.09
N ALA A 179 4.78 -9.23 -0.20
CA ALA A 179 6.11 -9.70 0.12
C ALA A 179 6.45 -9.62 1.62
N GLY A 180 5.71 -8.82 2.39
CA GLY A 180 5.94 -8.61 3.82
C GLY A 180 7.14 -7.71 4.11
N ASN A 181 7.46 -6.80 3.22
CA ASN A 181 8.54 -5.81 3.40
C ASN A 181 8.08 -4.63 4.26
N GLY A 182 9.04 -3.91 4.84
CA GLY A 182 8.77 -2.58 5.43
C GLY A 182 8.52 -1.55 4.33
N GLY A 183 7.62 -0.59 4.58
CA GLY A 183 7.34 0.50 3.67
C GLY A 183 7.05 1.80 4.41
N MET A 184 7.60 2.91 3.93
CA MET A 184 7.42 4.24 4.50
C MET A 184 7.18 5.26 3.38
N ASN A 185 6.17 6.11 3.55
CA ASN A 185 5.98 7.25 2.65
C ASN A 185 6.67 8.50 3.20
N VAL A 186 7.36 9.21 2.32
CA VAL A 186 8.00 10.49 2.63
C VAL A 186 7.46 11.55 1.67
N PRO A 187 6.96 12.69 2.15
CA PRO A 187 6.59 13.81 1.29
C PRO A 187 7.79 14.34 0.52
N CYS A 188 7.62 14.61 -0.78
CA CYS A 188 8.67 15.13 -1.66
C CYS A 188 8.25 16.39 -2.44
N GLY A 189 7.35 17.17 -1.87
CA GLY A 189 6.91 18.44 -2.42
C GLY A 189 5.51 18.40 -3.03
N LEU A 190 5.16 19.43 -3.79
CA LEU A 190 3.85 19.58 -4.43
C LEU A 190 3.95 19.22 -5.92
N GLY A 191 2.92 18.59 -6.45
CA GLY A 191 2.77 18.32 -7.88
C GLY A 191 2.72 19.63 -8.68
N SER A 192 3.38 19.67 -9.85
CA SER A 192 3.42 20.85 -10.71
C SER A 192 2.06 21.22 -11.29
N ASP A 193 1.24 20.23 -11.58
CA ASP A 193 -0.03 20.40 -12.28
C ASP A 193 -1.20 20.62 -11.32
N THR A 194 -1.17 19.92 -10.19
CA THR A 194 -2.27 19.93 -9.21
C THR A 194 -2.03 20.87 -8.03
N GLY A 195 -0.77 21.17 -7.71
CA GLY A 195 -0.39 21.87 -6.47
C GLY A 195 -0.63 21.05 -5.20
N LEU A 196 -0.95 19.76 -5.32
CA LEU A 196 -1.24 18.87 -4.21
C LEU A 196 0.05 18.13 -3.75
N PRO A 197 0.10 17.68 -2.48
CA PRO A 197 1.25 16.92 -1.98
C PRO A 197 1.50 15.62 -2.76
N VAL A 198 2.75 15.36 -3.07
CA VAL A 198 3.24 14.11 -3.65
C VAL A 198 4.22 13.48 -2.66
N GLY A 199 4.18 12.16 -2.56
CA GLY A 199 5.10 11.38 -1.73
C GLY A 199 5.82 10.31 -2.54
N VAL A 200 6.99 9.94 -2.03
CA VAL A 200 7.73 8.75 -2.46
C VAL A 200 7.71 7.72 -1.36
N GLN A 201 7.72 6.45 -1.72
CA GLN A 201 7.87 5.40 -0.72
C GLN A 201 9.29 4.83 -0.72
N LEU A 202 9.75 4.54 0.47
CA LEU A 202 10.97 3.80 0.76
C LEU A 202 10.57 2.39 1.20
N ILE A 203 11.19 1.39 0.59
CA ILE A 203 10.87 -0.02 0.84
C ILE A 203 12.15 -0.72 1.28
N ALA A 204 12.11 -1.40 2.43
CA ALA A 204 13.27 -2.12 2.96
C ALA A 204 12.93 -3.58 3.29
N PRO A 205 13.94 -4.45 3.39
CA PRO A 205 13.76 -5.82 3.87
C PRO A 205 13.10 -5.84 5.25
N GLN A 206 12.45 -6.95 5.56
CA GLN A 206 11.89 -7.18 6.91
C GLN A 206 12.95 -6.91 8.00
N PHE A 207 12.54 -6.21 9.05
CA PHE A 207 13.40 -5.84 10.20
C PHE A 207 14.59 -4.94 9.86
N LYS A 208 14.56 -4.25 8.71
CA LYS A 208 15.54 -3.25 8.30
C LYS A 208 14.94 -1.85 8.22
N ASP A 209 14.00 -1.55 9.10
CA ASP A 209 13.32 -0.25 9.21
C ASP A 209 14.30 0.91 9.36
N GLU A 210 15.42 0.68 10.02
CA GLU A 210 16.50 1.65 10.20
C GLU A 210 17.02 2.23 8.88
N ASN A 211 17.07 1.40 7.81
CA ASN A 211 17.50 1.85 6.49
C ASN A 211 16.51 2.83 5.89
N MET A 212 15.20 2.57 6.05
CA MET A 212 14.15 3.50 5.61
C MET A 212 14.23 4.82 6.37
N PHE A 213 14.39 4.79 7.70
CA PHE A 213 14.51 6.01 8.51
C PHE A 213 15.74 6.84 8.13
N ARG A 214 16.87 6.22 7.81
CA ARG A 214 18.07 6.93 7.35
C ARG A 214 17.85 7.62 6.01
N ALA A 215 17.23 6.93 5.04
CA ALA A 215 16.91 7.50 3.74
C ALA A 215 15.83 8.59 3.87
N ALA A 216 14.80 8.37 4.71
CA ALA A 216 13.76 9.34 4.97
C ALA A 216 14.32 10.64 5.60
N ALA A 217 15.21 10.53 6.57
CA ALA A 217 15.83 11.70 7.20
C ALA A 217 16.61 12.56 6.20
N ALA A 218 17.26 11.94 5.20
CA ALA A 218 17.94 12.69 4.13
C ALA A 218 16.94 13.43 3.23
N LEU A 219 15.81 12.80 2.88
CA LEU A 219 14.74 13.46 2.12
C LEU A 219 14.07 14.59 2.92
N GLU A 220 13.78 14.36 4.21
CA GLU A 220 13.23 15.40 5.09
C GLU A 220 14.15 16.61 5.24
N ALA A 221 15.46 16.41 5.22
CA ALA A 221 16.42 17.52 5.24
C ALA A 221 16.32 18.41 3.99
N VAL A 222 15.90 17.86 2.85
CA VAL A 222 15.73 18.59 1.58
C VAL A 222 14.33 19.20 1.47
N TYR A 223 13.29 18.42 1.76
CA TYR A 223 11.90 18.83 1.50
C TYR A 223 11.21 19.46 2.71
N GLY A 224 11.76 19.30 3.90
CA GLY A 224 11.16 19.76 5.15
C GLY A 224 10.00 18.88 5.62
N ALA A 225 9.31 19.32 6.66
CA ALA A 225 8.12 18.65 7.16
C ALA A 225 6.96 18.78 6.17
N ALA A 226 6.09 17.75 6.16
CA ALA A 226 4.89 17.78 5.33
C ALA A 226 4.06 19.04 5.61
N PRO A 227 3.59 19.75 4.56
CA PRO A 227 2.73 20.91 4.75
C PRO A 227 1.42 20.50 5.40
N ILE A 228 1.00 21.27 6.43
CA ILE A 228 -0.32 21.09 7.04
C ILE A 228 -1.33 21.83 6.16
N ALA A 229 -2.48 21.19 5.88
CA ALA A 229 -3.55 21.84 5.12
C ALA A 229 -3.94 23.19 5.76
N PRO A 230 -4.11 24.28 4.99
CA PRO A 230 -4.32 25.63 5.52
C PRO A 230 -5.47 25.75 6.54
N ASP A 231 -6.54 25.02 6.33
CA ASP A 231 -7.71 25.03 7.21
C ASP A 231 -7.42 24.39 8.58
N PHE A 232 -6.57 23.37 8.63
CA PHE A 232 -6.08 22.77 9.87
C PHE A 232 -5.06 23.66 10.57
N ALA A 233 -4.16 24.29 9.82
CA ALA A 233 -3.19 25.23 10.36
C ALA A 233 -3.86 26.48 10.97
N ALA A 234 -5.03 26.89 10.43
CA ALA A 234 -5.82 28.02 10.91
C ALA A 234 -6.78 27.67 12.09
N GLY A 235 -6.78 26.41 12.56
CA GLY A 235 -7.68 25.96 13.63
C GLY A 235 -9.16 25.85 13.20
N LYS A 236 -9.44 25.86 11.91
CA LYS A 236 -10.80 25.75 11.32
C LYS A 236 -11.24 24.29 11.07
N ALA A 237 -10.62 23.32 11.72
CA ALA A 237 -11.05 21.93 11.64
C ALA A 237 -12.32 21.75 12.43
N GLY A 238 -13.48 21.66 11.75
CA GLY A 238 -14.73 21.19 12.37
C GLY A 238 -15.91 22.17 12.34
N GLU A 239 -16.12 22.92 11.26
CA GLU A 239 -17.45 23.46 10.94
C GLU A 239 -18.12 22.63 9.85
#